data_9c9c58e164e967005a94828d9e37933a
#
_entry.id   9c9c58e164e967005a94828d9e37933a
#
_cell.length_a   1.000
_cell.length_b   1.000
_cell.length_c   1.000
_cell.angle_alpha   90.00
_cell.angle_beta   90.00
_cell.angle_gamma   90.00
#
_symmetry.space_group_name_H-M   'P 1'
#
loop_
_entity.id
_entity.type
_entity.pdbx_description
1 polymer ?
#
loop_
_entity_poly.entity_id
_entity_poly.type
_entity_poly.pdbx_seq_one_letter_code
_entity_poly.pdbx_strand_id
1 'polypeptide(L)'
;MATKETLLEELTWRGLLYQRTEGLGAHLAAKTVTAYCGFDPTAASLHIGNLVPTMLLVHVARAGHKAIALVGGGTAMIGDPSGKSEERPLASADEITANAERIHAQLSRLFAAANTSGVTLSNNADWLLKVGAVDFMRDVGKHFSVNYMLAKDSVQSRIETGISYTEFSYLLLQAYDYLQLYKKYGCTLQVGGSDQWGNITAGMELVRRSAGGEAHVLTAPLITTASGKKFGKTEAGAVWLDEEMTSPYQFYQFWINTEDADVGRYLRMFTFLSRAEIEALEAEHATAPHERSAQRRLAEEVTSFIHGTDVAGVAGEVSGVVFDKRRDPAGITDPIYKAIMTWIPGAAYPGAHELDVLALLEDAF
;
A
#
# COMPACT_ATOMS: atom_id res chain seq x y z
N MET A 1 -31.01 9.70 -14.19
CA MET A 1 -29.58 9.39 -14.37
C MET A 1 -28.94 9.53 -13.02
N ALA A 2 -28.40 8.44 -12.43
CA ALA A 2 -27.62 8.56 -11.19
C ALA A 2 -26.40 9.45 -11.47
N THR A 3 -26.22 10.50 -10.71
CA THR A 3 -25.01 11.34 -10.78
C THR A 3 -23.81 10.44 -10.48
N LYS A 4 -22.86 10.39 -11.42
CA LYS A 4 -21.62 9.65 -11.22
C LYS A 4 -20.93 10.23 -9.98
N GLU A 5 -20.70 9.40 -8.96
CA GLU A 5 -20.03 9.81 -7.72
C GLU A 5 -18.66 10.40 -8.04
N THR A 6 -18.31 11.52 -7.41
CA THR A 6 -17.00 12.15 -7.62
C THR A 6 -15.91 11.35 -6.93
N LEU A 7 -14.66 11.45 -7.39
CA LEU A 7 -13.51 10.81 -6.73
C LEU A 7 -13.45 11.10 -5.22
N LEU A 8 -13.70 12.36 -4.83
CA LEU A 8 -13.63 12.75 -3.41
C LEU A 8 -14.76 12.15 -2.57
N GLU A 9 -15.96 12.03 -3.12
CA GLU A 9 -17.10 11.36 -2.47
C GLU A 9 -16.81 9.87 -2.28
N GLU A 10 -16.29 9.20 -3.32
CA GLU A 10 -15.89 7.80 -3.25
C GLU A 10 -14.79 7.56 -2.21
N LEU A 11 -13.71 8.36 -2.24
CA LEU A 11 -12.62 8.24 -1.26
C LEU A 11 -13.10 8.54 0.17
N THR A 12 -14.02 9.49 0.35
CA THR A 12 -14.61 9.80 1.66
C THR A 12 -15.43 8.63 2.18
N TRP A 13 -16.32 8.08 1.35
CA TRP A 13 -17.16 6.94 1.73
C TRP A 13 -16.33 5.70 2.05
N ARG A 14 -15.26 5.45 1.29
CA ARG A 14 -14.34 4.34 1.55
C ARG A 14 -13.44 4.53 2.77
N GLY A 15 -13.41 5.72 3.36
CA GLY A 15 -12.50 6.04 4.47
C GLY A 15 -11.05 6.21 4.02
N LEU A 16 -10.82 6.49 2.74
CA LEU A 16 -9.49 6.70 2.15
C LEU A 16 -9.10 8.19 2.09
N LEU A 17 -9.97 9.12 2.49
CA LEU A 17 -9.67 10.54 2.55
C LEU A 17 -9.53 10.99 4.01
N TYR A 18 -8.35 11.47 4.39
CA TYR A 18 -8.06 12.02 5.71
C TYR A 18 -7.90 13.55 5.66
N GLN A 19 -6.97 14.04 4.87
CA GLN A 19 -6.72 15.47 4.68
C GLN A 19 -6.53 15.78 3.19
N ARG A 20 -6.87 16.99 2.81
CA ARG A 20 -6.64 17.51 1.46
C ARG A 20 -6.42 19.03 1.49
N THR A 21 -5.76 19.53 0.47
CA THR A 21 -5.64 20.99 0.24
C THR A 21 -6.97 21.58 -0.22
N GLU A 22 -7.17 22.84 0.12
CA GLU A 22 -8.28 23.63 -0.37
C GLU A 22 -8.22 23.74 -1.90
N GLY A 23 -9.37 23.83 -2.56
CA GLY A 23 -9.46 23.92 -4.02
C GLY A 23 -9.32 22.59 -4.77
N LEU A 24 -8.85 21.49 -4.16
CA LEU A 24 -8.65 20.20 -4.85
C LEU A 24 -9.94 19.71 -5.56
N GLY A 25 -11.12 19.87 -4.95
CA GLY A 25 -12.38 19.45 -5.55
C GLY A 25 -12.67 20.17 -6.87
N ALA A 26 -12.50 21.49 -6.89
CA ALA A 26 -12.66 22.28 -8.10
C ALA A 26 -11.60 21.93 -9.17
N HIS A 27 -10.36 21.65 -8.74
CA HIS A 27 -9.27 21.25 -9.63
C HIS A 27 -9.55 19.90 -10.32
N LEU A 28 -10.03 18.91 -9.58
CA LEU A 28 -10.42 17.60 -10.10
C LEU A 28 -11.63 17.68 -11.05
N ALA A 29 -12.58 18.57 -10.76
CA ALA A 29 -13.77 18.74 -11.60
C ALA A 29 -13.47 19.47 -12.92
N ALA A 30 -12.44 20.34 -12.94
CA ALA A 30 -12.14 21.20 -14.09
C ALA A 30 -11.40 20.48 -15.22
N LYS A 31 -10.62 19.44 -14.92
CA LYS A 31 -9.75 18.77 -15.91
C LYS A 31 -9.31 17.38 -15.46
N THR A 32 -8.80 16.58 -16.40
CA THR A 32 -8.05 15.37 -16.07
C THR A 32 -6.73 15.74 -15.35
N VAL A 33 -6.58 15.27 -14.12
CA VAL A 33 -5.43 15.53 -13.26
C VAL A 33 -4.45 14.36 -13.35
N THR A 34 -3.16 14.64 -13.25
CA THR A 34 -2.14 13.61 -13.01
C THR A 34 -1.79 13.62 -11.52
N ALA A 35 -1.99 12.47 -10.86
CA ALA A 35 -1.63 12.26 -9.45
C ALA A 35 -0.45 11.30 -9.33
N TYR A 36 0.32 11.38 -8.23
CA TYR A 36 1.36 10.39 -7.95
C TYR A 36 1.41 9.99 -6.48
N CYS A 37 1.95 8.80 -6.24
CA CYS A 37 2.38 8.33 -4.93
C CYS A 37 3.77 7.71 -5.03
N GLY A 38 4.60 7.93 -4.00
CA GLY A 38 5.94 7.34 -3.87
C GLY A 38 5.92 6.02 -3.09
N PHE A 39 6.78 5.09 -3.52
CA PHE A 39 6.98 3.77 -2.92
C PHE A 39 8.49 3.52 -2.79
N ASP A 40 9.03 3.69 -1.58
CA ASP A 40 10.45 3.44 -1.33
C ASP A 40 10.75 1.94 -1.26
N PRO A 41 11.72 1.43 -2.04
CA PRO A 41 12.09 0.01 -2.10
C PRO A 41 12.94 -0.41 -0.89
N THR A 42 12.36 -0.32 0.31
CA THR A 42 13.04 -0.65 1.57
C THR A 42 13.09 -2.16 1.88
N ALA A 43 12.46 -2.98 1.05
CA ALA A 43 12.47 -4.44 1.08
C ALA A 43 12.20 -4.98 -0.32
N ALA A 44 12.39 -6.29 -0.51
CA ALA A 44 12.17 -6.95 -1.80
C ALA A 44 10.70 -6.99 -2.24
N SER A 45 9.76 -6.65 -1.36
CA SER A 45 8.31 -6.64 -1.63
C SER A 45 7.63 -5.45 -0.96
N LEU A 46 6.49 -5.05 -1.51
CA LEU A 46 5.49 -4.27 -0.80
C LEU A 46 4.80 -5.13 0.26
N HIS A 47 4.32 -4.51 1.31
CA HIS A 47 3.49 -5.14 2.35
C HIS A 47 2.07 -4.57 2.34
N ILE A 48 1.14 -5.17 3.05
CA ILE A 48 -0.28 -4.74 3.04
C ILE A 48 -0.50 -3.28 3.46
N GLY A 49 0.39 -2.67 4.24
CA GLY A 49 0.33 -1.24 4.52
C GLY A 49 0.49 -0.37 3.27
N ASN A 50 1.20 -0.86 2.25
CA ASN A 50 1.34 -0.17 0.97
C ASN A 50 0.08 -0.28 0.09
N LEU A 51 -0.90 -1.13 0.46
CA LEU A 51 -2.17 -1.20 -0.27
C LEU A 51 -2.97 0.09 -0.15
N VAL A 52 -2.90 0.81 0.97
CA VAL A 52 -3.62 2.08 1.15
C VAL A 52 -3.24 3.11 0.07
N PRO A 53 -1.96 3.49 -0.08
CA PRO A 53 -1.58 4.41 -1.15
C PRO A 53 -1.77 3.80 -2.56
N THR A 54 -1.67 2.47 -2.71
CA THR A 54 -1.98 1.81 -3.98
C THR A 54 -3.46 1.98 -4.33
N MET A 55 -4.39 1.74 -3.38
CA MET A 55 -5.83 1.94 -3.60
C MET A 55 -6.17 3.40 -3.92
N LEU A 56 -5.50 4.38 -3.28
CA LEU A 56 -5.67 5.79 -3.66
C LEU A 56 -5.37 6.01 -5.15
N LEU A 57 -4.23 5.53 -5.65
CA LEU A 57 -3.87 5.68 -7.06
C LEU A 57 -4.81 4.91 -7.98
N VAL A 58 -5.27 3.71 -7.58
CA VAL A 58 -6.26 2.93 -8.33
C VAL A 58 -7.57 3.71 -8.47
N HIS A 59 -8.09 4.28 -7.37
CA HIS A 59 -9.32 5.07 -7.43
C HIS A 59 -9.15 6.35 -8.25
N VAL A 60 -8.00 7.02 -8.19
CA VAL A 60 -7.66 8.15 -9.07
C VAL A 60 -7.76 7.73 -10.55
N ALA A 61 -7.15 6.60 -10.93
CA ALA A 61 -7.16 6.09 -12.29
C ALA A 61 -8.57 5.66 -12.74
N ARG A 62 -9.33 4.96 -11.88
CA ARG A 62 -10.72 4.54 -12.14
C ARG A 62 -11.69 5.71 -12.29
N ALA A 63 -11.38 6.86 -11.65
CA ALA A 63 -12.14 8.09 -11.83
C ALA A 63 -11.84 8.81 -13.17
N GLY A 64 -10.92 8.28 -13.99
CA GLY A 64 -10.55 8.86 -15.30
C GLY A 64 -9.42 9.89 -15.23
N HIS A 65 -8.73 10.00 -14.11
CA HIS A 65 -7.50 10.76 -13.97
C HIS A 65 -6.28 9.91 -14.32
N LYS A 66 -5.10 10.52 -14.42
CA LYS A 66 -3.83 9.82 -14.65
C LYS A 66 -3.14 9.56 -13.32
N ALA A 67 -2.50 8.40 -13.19
CA ALA A 67 -1.77 8.03 -11.99
C ALA A 67 -0.30 7.72 -12.30
N ILE A 68 0.60 8.11 -11.41
CA ILE A 68 2.03 7.77 -11.46
C ILE A 68 2.37 7.05 -10.16
N ALA A 69 2.82 5.80 -10.25
CA ALA A 69 3.46 5.12 -9.15
C ALA A 69 4.98 5.36 -9.25
N LEU A 70 5.51 6.12 -8.31
CA LEU A 70 6.92 6.50 -8.27
C LEU A 70 7.70 5.54 -7.37
N VAL A 71 8.60 4.77 -7.95
CA VAL A 71 9.55 3.96 -7.17
C VAL A 71 10.66 4.87 -6.65
N GLY A 72 10.91 4.83 -5.35
CA GLY A 72 11.87 5.67 -4.66
C GLY A 72 13.30 5.12 -4.69
N GLY A 73 13.83 4.75 -5.88
CA GLY A 73 15.18 4.20 -6.00
C GLY A 73 16.29 5.15 -5.55
N GLY A 74 16.09 6.47 -5.67
CA GLY A 74 17.02 7.47 -5.15
C GLY A 74 16.75 7.82 -3.68
N THR A 75 15.49 8.01 -3.30
CA THR A 75 15.10 8.36 -1.92
C THR A 75 15.38 7.25 -0.92
N ALA A 76 15.27 5.98 -1.33
CA ALA A 76 15.58 4.83 -0.47
C ALA A 76 17.05 4.77 -0.03
N MET A 77 17.97 5.40 -0.78
CA MET A 77 19.39 5.50 -0.38
C MET A 77 19.59 6.40 0.83
N ILE A 78 18.59 7.23 1.14
CA ILE A 78 18.62 8.19 2.27
C ILE A 78 17.72 7.67 3.41
N GLY A 79 16.52 7.21 3.09
CA GLY A 79 15.52 6.72 4.04
C GLY A 79 14.62 7.81 4.63
N ASP A 80 13.31 7.56 4.54
CA ASP A 80 12.27 8.46 5.07
C ASP A 80 12.22 8.39 6.61
N PRO A 81 12.40 9.50 7.35
CA PRO A 81 12.29 9.54 8.79
C PRO A 81 10.84 9.54 9.30
N SER A 82 9.84 9.74 8.42
CA SER A 82 8.44 9.90 8.82
C SER A 82 7.91 8.66 9.56
N GLY A 83 7.34 8.89 10.76
CA GLY A 83 6.77 7.82 11.59
C GLY A 83 7.79 6.84 12.16
N LYS A 84 9.09 7.22 12.25
CA LYS A 84 10.18 6.40 12.79
C LYS A 84 10.80 7.04 14.02
N SER A 85 11.18 6.20 14.98
CA SER A 85 11.91 6.61 16.21
C SER A 85 13.43 6.55 16.04
N GLU A 86 13.92 5.77 15.07
CA GLU A 86 15.35 5.53 14.86
C GLU A 86 15.72 5.62 13.38
N GLU A 87 16.98 5.95 13.09
CA GLU A 87 17.54 5.97 11.75
C GLU A 87 17.61 4.56 11.19
N ARG A 88 17.25 4.41 9.92
CA ARG A 88 17.35 3.09 9.24
C ARG A 88 18.81 2.80 8.87
N PRO A 89 19.25 1.54 9.00
CA PRO A 89 20.48 1.12 8.36
C PRO A 89 20.39 1.39 6.85
N LEU A 90 21.44 2.00 6.30
CA LEU A 90 21.51 2.27 4.86
C LEU A 90 21.74 0.95 4.13
N ALA A 91 20.83 0.59 3.23
CA ALA A 91 21.00 -0.52 2.31
C ALA A 91 22.02 -0.19 1.21
N SER A 92 22.65 -1.18 0.61
CA SER A 92 23.56 -0.98 -0.52
C SER A 92 22.79 -0.49 -1.76
N ALA A 93 23.49 0.22 -2.67
CA ALA A 93 22.89 0.69 -3.92
C ALA A 93 22.40 -0.48 -4.79
N ASP A 94 23.11 -1.61 -4.79
CA ASP A 94 22.72 -2.81 -5.55
C ASP A 94 21.45 -3.44 -4.98
N GLU A 95 21.33 -3.53 -3.64
CA GLU A 95 20.13 -4.02 -2.96
C GLU A 95 18.92 -3.14 -3.24
N ILE A 96 19.07 -1.82 -3.14
CA ILE A 96 18.01 -0.86 -3.46
C ILE A 96 17.56 -0.99 -4.91
N THR A 97 18.51 -1.16 -5.84
CA THR A 97 18.20 -1.33 -7.26
C THR A 97 17.42 -2.61 -7.50
N ALA A 98 17.86 -3.74 -6.94
CA ALA A 98 17.15 -5.02 -7.05
C ALA A 98 15.73 -4.95 -6.44
N ASN A 99 15.58 -4.32 -5.27
CA ASN A 99 14.29 -4.11 -4.64
C ASN A 99 13.39 -3.19 -5.49
N ALA A 100 13.95 -2.13 -6.09
CA ALA A 100 13.21 -1.22 -6.95
C ALA A 100 12.63 -1.91 -8.19
N GLU A 101 13.37 -2.83 -8.79
CA GLU A 101 12.90 -3.64 -9.92
C GLU A 101 11.75 -4.58 -9.51
N ARG A 102 11.86 -5.24 -8.36
CA ARG A 102 10.80 -6.11 -7.81
C ARG A 102 9.53 -5.33 -7.50
N ILE A 103 9.64 -4.19 -6.83
CA ILE A 103 8.51 -3.31 -6.51
C ILE A 103 7.86 -2.74 -7.77
N HIS A 104 8.67 -2.35 -8.77
CA HIS A 104 8.16 -1.92 -10.05
C HIS A 104 7.31 -3.02 -10.72
N ALA A 105 7.80 -4.27 -10.73
CA ALA A 105 7.06 -5.40 -11.27
C ALA A 105 5.76 -5.69 -10.48
N GLN A 106 5.79 -5.61 -9.14
CA GLN A 106 4.60 -5.76 -8.30
C GLN A 106 3.56 -4.67 -8.59
N LEU A 107 3.93 -3.41 -8.60
CA LEU A 107 3.03 -2.29 -8.91
C LEU A 107 2.42 -2.44 -10.30
N SER A 108 3.21 -2.87 -11.30
CA SER A 108 2.71 -3.14 -12.65
C SER A 108 1.60 -4.19 -12.65
N ARG A 109 1.80 -5.30 -11.93
CA ARG A 109 0.77 -6.37 -11.78
C ARG A 109 -0.49 -5.86 -11.07
N LEU A 110 -0.33 -5.10 -9.99
CA LEU A 110 -1.46 -4.57 -9.22
C LEU A 110 -2.34 -3.62 -10.04
N PHE A 111 -1.73 -2.70 -10.80
CA PHE A 111 -2.50 -1.80 -11.65
C PHE A 111 -3.15 -2.52 -12.84
N ALA A 112 -2.52 -3.56 -13.37
CA ALA A 112 -3.15 -4.43 -14.38
C ALA A 112 -4.35 -5.20 -13.80
N ALA A 113 -4.21 -5.79 -12.62
CA ALA A 113 -5.29 -6.50 -11.92
C ALA A 113 -6.48 -5.58 -11.59
N ALA A 114 -6.22 -4.30 -11.28
CA ALA A 114 -7.25 -3.30 -11.03
C ALA A 114 -7.98 -2.83 -12.31
N ASN A 115 -7.62 -3.33 -13.49
CA ASN A 115 -8.15 -2.89 -14.80
C ASN A 115 -8.08 -1.37 -14.98
N THR A 116 -6.97 -0.76 -14.55
CA THR A 116 -6.77 0.69 -14.66
C THR A 116 -6.01 1.03 -15.93
N SER A 117 -6.47 2.06 -16.63
CA SER A 117 -5.74 2.70 -17.73
C SER A 117 -5.09 4.01 -17.26
N GLY A 118 -4.03 4.46 -17.95
CA GLY A 118 -3.41 5.76 -17.66
C GLY A 118 -2.49 5.75 -16.44
N VAL A 119 -2.01 4.57 -16.01
CA VAL A 119 -0.99 4.45 -14.95
C VAL A 119 0.40 4.43 -15.58
N THR A 120 1.28 5.26 -15.06
CA THR A 120 2.70 5.34 -15.44
C THR A 120 3.55 4.89 -14.25
N LEU A 121 4.52 4.02 -14.49
CA LEU A 121 5.56 3.69 -13.52
C LEU A 121 6.79 4.55 -13.79
N SER A 122 7.40 5.12 -12.75
CA SER A 122 8.59 5.95 -12.83
C SER A 122 9.52 5.65 -11.66
N ASN A 123 10.80 6.01 -11.80
CA ASN A 123 11.80 5.83 -10.74
C ASN A 123 12.51 7.17 -10.51
N ASN A 124 12.58 7.63 -9.26
CA ASN A 124 13.23 8.90 -8.94
C ASN A 124 14.76 8.86 -9.02
N ALA A 125 15.37 7.68 -9.07
CA ALA A 125 16.79 7.53 -9.40
C ALA A 125 17.16 8.18 -10.76
N ASP A 126 16.20 8.27 -11.69
CA ASP A 126 16.39 8.89 -13.01
C ASP A 126 16.82 10.35 -12.97
N TRP A 127 16.47 11.07 -11.90
CA TRP A 127 16.84 12.48 -11.72
C TRP A 127 17.66 12.71 -10.45
N LEU A 128 17.38 12.04 -9.34
CA LEU A 128 18.10 12.26 -8.08
C LEU A 128 19.57 11.88 -8.18
N LEU A 129 19.90 10.80 -8.89
CA LEU A 129 21.29 10.36 -9.07
C LEU A 129 22.05 11.18 -10.14
N LYS A 130 21.37 12.07 -10.87
CA LYS A 130 21.96 12.87 -11.92
C LYS A 130 22.13 14.35 -11.55
N VAL A 131 21.39 14.82 -10.54
CA VAL A 131 21.50 16.21 -10.12
C VAL A 131 22.77 16.42 -9.30
N GLY A 132 23.56 17.43 -9.66
CA GLY A 132 24.74 17.80 -8.90
C GLY A 132 24.39 18.36 -7.51
N ALA A 133 25.15 17.99 -6.48
CA ALA A 133 24.89 18.43 -5.12
C ALA A 133 24.81 19.96 -4.97
N VAL A 134 25.68 20.70 -5.63
CA VAL A 134 25.69 22.18 -5.61
C VAL A 134 24.46 22.74 -6.32
N ASP A 135 24.08 22.18 -7.46
CA ASP A 135 22.88 22.59 -8.20
C ASP A 135 21.62 22.32 -7.39
N PHE A 136 21.53 21.16 -6.73
CA PHE A 136 20.42 20.82 -5.87
C PHE A 136 20.29 21.81 -4.70
N MET A 137 21.38 22.12 -4.01
CA MET A 137 21.35 23.11 -2.90
C MET A 137 20.99 24.51 -3.39
N ARG A 138 21.51 24.95 -4.54
CA ARG A 138 21.21 26.25 -5.11
C ARG A 138 19.77 26.36 -5.60
N ASP A 139 19.24 25.36 -6.30
CA ASP A 139 17.99 25.46 -7.02
C ASP A 139 16.78 24.91 -6.25
N VAL A 140 17.02 23.97 -5.34
CA VAL A 140 16.00 23.39 -4.45
C VAL A 140 16.15 23.94 -3.03
N GLY A 141 17.33 23.82 -2.44
CA GLY A 141 17.58 24.18 -1.04
C GLY A 141 17.22 25.62 -0.71
N LYS A 142 17.45 26.59 -1.62
CA LYS A 142 17.12 28.02 -1.41
C LYS A 142 15.63 28.27 -1.12
N HIS A 143 14.75 27.35 -1.46
CA HIS A 143 13.30 27.49 -1.24
C HIS A 143 12.86 27.01 0.15
N PHE A 144 13.74 26.42 0.92
CA PHE A 144 13.47 25.86 2.26
C PHE A 144 14.33 26.54 3.32
N SER A 145 13.68 27.25 4.25
CA SER A 145 14.41 27.76 5.42
C SER A 145 14.62 26.62 6.44
N VAL A 146 15.72 26.67 7.17
CA VAL A 146 16.00 25.71 8.25
C VAL A 146 14.87 25.70 9.27
N ASN A 147 14.34 26.87 9.66
CA ASN A 147 13.21 26.96 10.59
C ASN A 147 11.95 26.24 10.07
N TYR A 148 11.65 26.31 8.77
CA TYR A 148 10.54 25.58 8.17
C TYR A 148 10.74 24.06 8.26
N MET A 149 11.96 23.60 8.01
CA MET A 149 12.28 22.16 8.08
C MET A 149 12.27 21.67 9.53
N LEU A 150 12.81 22.42 10.46
CA LEU A 150 12.79 22.11 11.89
C LEU A 150 11.38 22.06 12.50
N ALA A 151 10.42 22.78 11.93
CA ALA A 151 9.03 22.79 12.40
C ALA A 151 8.19 21.58 11.93
N LYS A 152 8.77 20.66 11.16
CA LYS A 152 8.05 19.45 10.71
C LYS A 152 7.96 18.41 11.84
N ASP A 153 6.81 17.77 11.99
CA ASP A 153 6.54 16.78 13.03
C ASP A 153 7.56 15.63 13.02
N SER A 154 7.93 15.15 11.83
CA SER A 154 8.95 14.12 11.64
C SER A 154 10.34 14.52 12.15
N VAL A 155 10.65 15.81 12.12
CA VAL A 155 11.91 16.37 12.64
C VAL A 155 11.78 16.67 14.13
N GLN A 156 10.69 17.30 14.55
CA GLN A 156 10.45 17.65 15.97
C GLN A 156 10.49 16.41 16.88
N SER A 157 9.88 15.30 16.45
CA SER A 157 9.87 14.04 17.21
C SER A 157 11.25 13.41 17.38
N ARG A 158 12.25 13.85 16.61
CA ARG A 158 13.61 13.30 16.58
C ARG A 158 14.68 14.28 17.07
N ILE A 159 14.32 15.55 17.32
CA ILE A 159 15.31 16.60 17.65
C ILE A 159 16.09 16.30 18.93
N GLU A 160 15.43 15.71 19.95
CA GLU A 160 16.04 15.37 21.24
C GLU A 160 16.91 14.10 21.16
N THR A 161 16.51 13.12 20.36
CA THR A 161 17.25 11.86 20.18
C THR A 161 18.32 11.95 19.10
N GLY A 162 18.30 13.00 18.32
CA GLY A 162 19.18 13.26 17.18
C GLY A 162 18.58 12.80 15.86
N ILE A 163 18.76 13.63 14.83
CA ILE A 163 18.44 13.32 13.43
C ILE A 163 19.70 13.62 12.60
N SER A 164 20.11 12.69 11.75
CA SER A 164 21.24 12.91 10.87
C SER A 164 20.91 13.96 9.79
N TYR A 165 21.93 14.63 9.24
CA TYR A 165 21.73 15.51 8.10
C TYR A 165 21.12 14.75 6.90
N THR A 166 21.47 13.50 6.75
CA THR A 166 20.96 12.61 5.71
C THR A 166 19.43 12.49 5.81
N GLU A 167 18.90 12.03 6.95
CA GLU A 167 17.45 11.95 7.17
C GLU A 167 16.76 13.32 7.11
N PHE A 168 17.39 14.35 7.70
CA PHE A 168 16.86 15.72 7.65
C PHE A 168 16.69 16.24 6.23
N SER A 169 17.59 15.85 5.31
CA SER A 169 17.51 16.25 3.90
C SER A 169 16.44 15.53 3.07
N TYR A 170 15.86 14.43 3.58
CA TYR A 170 14.87 13.63 2.86
C TYR A 170 13.68 14.45 2.35
N LEU A 171 13.18 15.36 3.16
CA LEU A 171 12.09 16.28 2.80
C LEU A 171 12.36 17.01 1.47
N LEU A 172 13.61 17.44 1.23
CA LEU A 172 13.99 18.15 0.01
C LEU A 172 13.98 17.24 -1.22
N LEU A 173 14.38 15.98 -1.05
CA LEU A 173 14.41 14.99 -2.12
C LEU A 173 12.99 14.66 -2.59
N GLN A 174 12.08 14.38 -1.67
CA GLN A 174 10.67 14.12 -2.00
C GLN A 174 9.99 15.36 -2.57
N ALA A 175 10.32 16.55 -2.10
CA ALA A 175 9.81 17.80 -2.68
C ALA A 175 10.30 17.98 -4.11
N TYR A 176 11.54 17.62 -4.39
CA TYR A 176 12.12 17.66 -5.74
C TYR A 176 11.46 16.65 -6.69
N ASP A 177 11.08 15.46 -6.20
CA ASP A 177 10.30 14.50 -6.96
C ASP A 177 9.01 15.12 -7.48
N TYR A 178 8.26 15.81 -6.62
CA TYR A 178 7.03 16.46 -7.04
C TYR A 178 7.29 17.52 -8.12
N LEU A 179 8.34 18.33 -7.98
CA LEU A 179 8.73 19.32 -8.98
C LEU A 179 9.11 18.68 -10.32
N GLN A 180 9.85 17.54 -10.29
CA GLN A 180 10.23 16.82 -11.51
C GLN A 180 9.01 16.21 -12.20
N LEU A 181 8.11 15.60 -11.45
CA LEU A 181 6.87 15.03 -11.97
C LEU A 181 5.92 16.12 -12.49
N TYR A 182 5.87 17.28 -11.83
CA TYR A 182 5.14 18.45 -12.32
C TYR A 182 5.68 18.91 -13.69
N LYS A 183 7.00 19.07 -13.81
CA LYS A 183 7.64 19.54 -15.05
C LYS A 183 7.51 18.52 -16.19
N LYS A 184 7.68 17.22 -15.88
CA LYS A 184 7.76 16.15 -16.91
C LYS A 184 6.38 15.65 -17.35
N TYR A 185 5.42 15.56 -16.41
CA TYR A 185 4.13 14.90 -16.64
C TYR A 185 2.92 15.81 -16.36
N GLY A 186 3.12 17.07 -15.98
CA GLY A 186 2.04 17.94 -15.53
C GLY A 186 1.35 17.42 -14.27
N CYS A 187 2.09 16.71 -13.40
CA CYS A 187 1.54 16.16 -12.17
C CYS A 187 1.21 17.26 -11.19
N THR A 188 -0.07 17.37 -10.81
CA THR A 188 -0.58 18.44 -9.94
C THR A 188 -1.24 17.92 -8.67
N LEU A 189 -1.17 16.60 -8.39
CA LEU A 189 -1.68 16.00 -7.16
C LEU A 189 -0.66 15.00 -6.62
N GLN A 190 -0.29 15.13 -5.36
CA GLN A 190 0.43 14.07 -4.64
C GLN A 190 -0.51 13.44 -3.63
N VAL A 191 -0.53 12.10 -3.58
CA VAL A 191 -1.28 11.32 -2.60
C VAL A 191 -0.33 10.49 -1.74
N GLY A 192 -0.74 10.18 -0.49
CA GLY A 192 0.06 9.38 0.43
C GLY A 192 -0.65 9.12 1.75
N GLY A 193 0.05 8.55 2.73
CA GLY A 193 -0.42 8.42 4.10
C GLY A 193 -0.41 9.76 4.85
N SER A 194 -1.17 9.86 5.94
CA SER A 194 -1.22 11.10 6.74
C SER A 194 0.11 11.46 7.40
N ASP A 195 0.97 10.49 7.66
CA ASP A 195 2.36 10.67 8.12
C ASP A 195 3.24 11.43 7.11
N GLN A 196 2.85 11.40 5.84
CA GLN A 196 3.55 12.06 4.73
C GLN A 196 3.12 13.52 4.53
N TRP A 197 2.13 14.04 5.27
CA TRP A 197 1.59 15.39 5.07
C TRP A 197 2.67 16.47 5.01
N GLY A 198 3.65 16.41 5.92
CA GLY A 198 4.77 17.34 5.98
C GLY A 198 5.63 17.35 4.72
N ASN A 199 5.99 16.16 4.23
CA ASN A 199 6.81 15.97 3.02
C ASN A 199 6.03 16.40 1.77
N ILE A 200 4.77 15.98 1.66
CA ILE A 200 3.94 16.23 0.47
C ILE A 200 3.65 17.74 0.33
N THR A 201 3.34 18.42 1.44
CA THR A 201 3.11 19.88 1.41
C THR A 201 4.38 20.67 1.08
N ALA A 202 5.56 20.17 1.45
CA ALA A 202 6.82 20.76 1.05
C ALA A 202 7.02 20.70 -0.48
N GLY A 203 6.66 19.58 -1.10
CA GLY A 203 6.69 19.41 -2.55
C GLY A 203 5.74 20.38 -3.27
N MET A 204 4.51 20.51 -2.78
CA MET A 204 3.53 21.49 -3.27
C MET A 204 4.10 22.92 -3.24
N GLU A 205 4.71 23.31 -2.09
CA GLU A 205 5.33 24.63 -1.97
C GLU A 205 6.51 24.82 -2.93
N LEU A 206 7.31 23.80 -3.17
CA LEU A 206 8.42 23.85 -4.11
C LEU A 206 7.91 24.07 -5.56
N VAL A 207 6.84 23.38 -5.97
CA VAL A 207 6.19 23.59 -7.27
C VAL A 207 5.73 25.03 -7.39
N ARG A 208 5.06 25.57 -6.38
CA ARG A 208 4.59 26.97 -6.36
C ARG A 208 5.76 27.97 -6.46
N ARG A 209 6.81 27.81 -5.65
CA ARG A 209 7.93 28.75 -5.57
C ARG A 209 8.88 28.66 -6.75
N SER A 210 9.13 27.45 -7.27
CA SER A 210 10.12 27.22 -8.33
C SER A 210 9.52 27.29 -9.74
N ALA A 211 8.26 26.87 -9.92
CA ALA A 211 7.62 26.80 -11.23
C ALA A 211 6.42 27.74 -11.39
N GLY A 212 6.01 28.47 -10.34
CA GLY A 212 4.80 29.30 -10.35
C GLY A 212 3.52 28.50 -10.57
N GLY A 213 3.56 27.18 -10.35
CA GLY A 213 2.48 26.25 -10.65
C GLY A 213 1.53 26.05 -9.47
N GLU A 214 0.34 25.55 -9.78
CA GLU A 214 -0.64 25.08 -8.81
C GLU A 214 -0.48 23.57 -8.60
N ALA A 215 -0.42 23.14 -7.35
CA ALA A 215 -0.32 21.74 -6.96
C ALA A 215 -1.15 21.47 -5.70
N HIS A 216 -1.60 20.24 -5.54
CA HIS A 216 -2.50 19.81 -4.49
C HIS A 216 -2.00 18.57 -3.76
N VAL A 217 -2.58 18.32 -2.58
CA VAL A 217 -2.26 17.20 -1.71
C VAL A 217 -3.54 16.52 -1.24
N LEU A 218 -3.50 15.19 -1.15
CA LEU A 218 -4.53 14.36 -0.52
C LEU A 218 -3.84 13.24 0.27
N THR A 219 -4.28 13.01 1.51
CA THR A 219 -3.75 11.91 2.33
C THR A 219 -4.86 10.98 2.81
N ALA A 220 -4.51 9.69 2.92
CA ALA A 220 -5.30 8.68 3.59
C ALA A 220 -4.91 8.58 5.07
N PRO A 221 -5.82 8.10 5.95
CA PRO A 221 -5.48 7.86 7.35
C PRO A 221 -4.45 6.73 7.48
N LEU A 222 -3.64 6.79 8.55
CA LEU A 222 -2.90 5.63 9.02
C LEU A 222 -3.89 4.62 9.61
N ILE A 223 -3.72 3.34 9.26
CA ILE A 223 -4.60 2.30 9.71
C ILE A 223 -4.03 1.65 10.98
N THR A 224 -4.87 1.59 12.00
CA THR A 224 -4.72 0.73 13.18
C THR A 224 -5.91 -0.21 13.25
N THR A 225 -5.74 -1.39 13.85
CA THR A 225 -6.86 -2.27 14.16
C THR A 225 -7.76 -1.62 15.22
N ALA A 226 -8.99 -2.11 15.37
CA ALA A 226 -9.91 -1.66 16.43
C ALA A 226 -9.32 -1.89 17.83
N SER A 227 -8.49 -2.93 17.99
CA SER A 227 -7.71 -3.22 19.21
C SER A 227 -6.48 -2.31 19.41
N GLY A 228 -6.23 -1.35 18.51
CA GLY A 228 -5.12 -0.39 18.58
C GLY A 228 -3.76 -0.93 18.11
N LYS A 229 -3.70 -2.15 17.58
CA LYS A 229 -2.46 -2.71 17.01
C LYS A 229 -2.15 -2.06 15.66
N LYS A 230 -0.87 -2.01 15.30
CA LYS A 230 -0.44 -1.50 13.99
C LYS A 230 -0.91 -2.46 12.89
N PHE A 231 -1.69 -1.94 11.92
CA PHE A 231 -2.16 -2.71 10.77
C PHE A 231 -0.99 -3.31 9.97
N GLY A 232 -1.16 -4.56 9.53
CA GLY A 232 -0.19 -5.22 8.67
C GLY A 232 1.00 -5.85 9.37
N LYS A 233 0.98 -5.90 10.70
CA LYS A 233 1.96 -6.64 11.49
C LYS A 233 1.26 -7.78 12.24
N THR A 234 1.79 -8.98 12.06
CA THR A 234 1.47 -10.16 12.85
C THR A 234 2.62 -10.45 13.83
N GLU A 235 2.49 -11.46 14.66
CA GLU A 235 3.61 -11.95 15.51
C GLU A 235 4.81 -12.41 14.66
N ALA A 236 4.55 -12.91 13.44
CA ALA A 236 5.57 -13.33 12.48
C ALA A 236 6.19 -12.15 11.69
N GLY A 237 5.73 -10.91 11.89
CA GLY A 237 6.24 -9.73 11.19
C GLY A 237 5.27 -9.08 10.23
N ALA A 238 5.79 -8.46 9.16
CA ALA A 238 4.97 -7.82 8.13
C ALA A 238 4.31 -8.86 7.22
N VAL A 239 3.07 -8.60 6.80
CA VAL A 239 2.39 -9.38 5.76
C VAL A 239 2.75 -8.80 4.40
N TRP A 240 3.47 -9.57 3.59
CA TRP A 240 4.01 -9.16 2.31
C TRP A 240 3.05 -9.47 1.17
N LEU A 241 3.18 -8.74 0.07
CA LEU A 241 2.41 -9.00 -1.15
C LEU A 241 3.08 -10.02 -2.08
N ASP A 242 4.32 -10.41 -1.79
CA ASP A 242 5.06 -11.45 -2.50
C ASP A 242 4.77 -12.83 -1.90
N GLU A 243 4.41 -13.78 -2.75
CA GLU A 243 4.04 -15.14 -2.33
C GLU A 243 5.21 -15.96 -1.75
N GLU A 244 6.45 -15.59 -2.07
CA GLU A 244 7.65 -16.21 -1.48
C GLU A 244 7.91 -15.73 -0.06
N MET A 245 7.43 -14.52 0.30
CA MET A 245 7.62 -13.92 1.63
C MET A 245 6.43 -14.12 2.56
N THR A 246 5.22 -14.18 2.02
CA THR A 246 3.97 -14.51 2.71
C THR A 246 3.14 -15.35 1.76
N SER A 247 2.99 -16.64 2.06
CA SER A 247 2.24 -17.54 1.17
C SER A 247 0.81 -17.05 0.94
N PRO A 248 0.18 -17.35 -0.21
CA PRO A 248 -1.20 -16.96 -0.48
C PRO A 248 -2.19 -17.44 0.58
N TYR A 249 -1.94 -18.60 1.20
CA TYR A 249 -2.71 -19.09 2.34
C TYR A 249 -2.55 -18.19 3.57
N GLN A 250 -1.32 -17.84 3.96
CA GLN A 250 -1.07 -16.94 5.10
C GLN A 250 -1.66 -15.54 4.83
N PHE A 251 -1.57 -15.07 3.58
CA PHE A 251 -2.17 -13.81 3.15
C PHE A 251 -3.70 -13.85 3.27
N TYR A 252 -4.33 -14.92 2.81
CA TYR A 252 -5.78 -15.16 2.95
C TYR A 252 -6.19 -15.24 4.43
N GLN A 253 -5.40 -15.98 5.27
CA GLN A 253 -5.65 -16.10 6.70
C GLN A 253 -5.58 -14.75 7.43
N PHE A 254 -4.68 -13.85 7.05
CA PHE A 254 -4.65 -12.51 7.61
C PHE A 254 -5.99 -11.79 7.45
N TRP A 255 -6.59 -11.86 6.28
CA TRP A 255 -7.85 -11.16 5.99
C TRP A 255 -9.08 -11.86 6.57
N ILE A 256 -9.14 -13.19 6.52
CA ILE A 256 -10.27 -13.92 7.09
C ILE A 256 -10.32 -13.80 8.61
N ASN A 257 -9.18 -13.56 9.27
CA ASN A 257 -9.07 -13.35 10.70
C ASN A 257 -9.29 -11.89 11.15
N THR A 258 -9.75 -11.02 10.25
CA THR A 258 -10.11 -9.64 10.60
C THR A 258 -11.15 -9.61 11.72
N GLU A 259 -10.94 -8.71 12.70
CA GLU A 259 -11.87 -8.47 13.80
C GLU A 259 -13.22 -7.96 13.25
N ASP A 260 -14.33 -8.35 13.91
CA ASP A 260 -15.69 -7.95 13.50
C ASP A 260 -15.85 -6.43 13.41
N ALA A 261 -15.21 -5.70 14.31
CA ALA A 261 -15.22 -4.24 14.32
C ALA A 261 -14.48 -3.58 13.14
N ASP A 262 -13.60 -4.31 12.47
CA ASP A 262 -12.75 -3.78 11.38
C ASP A 262 -13.23 -4.19 9.99
N VAL A 263 -13.96 -5.30 9.84
CA VAL A 263 -14.25 -5.93 8.55
C VAL A 263 -14.97 -4.99 7.58
N GLY A 264 -15.98 -4.25 8.03
CA GLY A 264 -16.71 -3.30 7.19
C GLY A 264 -15.80 -2.18 6.67
N ARG A 265 -14.94 -1.63 7.52
CA ARG A 265 -13.94 -0.64 7.13
C ARG A 265 -12.98 -1.19 6.08
N TYR A 266 -12.48 -2.42 6.26
CA TYR A 266 -11.52 -3.01 5.31
C TYR A 266 -12.17 -3.42 3.99
N LEU A 267 -13.43 -3.85 3.97
CA LEU A 267 -14.20 -4.04 2.74
C LEU A 267 -14.24 -2.74 1.91
N ARG A 268 -14.50 -1.60 2.56
CA ARG A 268 -14.53 -0.29 1.88
C ARG A 268 -13.15 0.11 1.36
N MET A 269 -12.10 -0.08 2.15
CA MET A 269 -10.75 0.43 1.84
C MET A 269 -10.00 -0.43 0.83
N PHE A 270 -10.17 -1.75 0.85
CA PHE A 270 -9.28 -2.69 0.15
C PHE A 270 -9.97 -3.52 -0.93
N THR A 271 -11.26 -3.33 -1.18
CA THR A 271 -11.97 -4.02 -2.25
C THR A 271 -12.51 -3.07 -3.30
N PHE A 272 -12.90 -3.63 -4.45
CA PHE A 272 -13.57 -2.91 -5.52
C PHE A 272 -15.08 -3.17 -5.57
N LEU A 273 -15.62 -3.78 -4.52
CA LEU A 273 -17.05 -3.99 -4.36
C LEU A 273 -17.81 -2.66 -4.39
N SER A 274 -18.99 -2.68 -4.96
CA SER A 274 -19.89 -1.52 -4.94
C SER A 274 -20.38 -1.20 -3.52
N ARG A 275 -20.84 0.03 -3.33
CA ARG A 275 -21.43 0.46 -2.06
C ARG A 275 -22.57 -0.48 -1.63
N ALA A 276 -23.47 -0.84 -2.55
CA ALA A 276 -24.61 -1.72 -2.27
C ALA A 276 -24.17 -3.12 -1.82
N GLU A 277 -23.13 -3.69 -2.45
CA GLU A 277 -22.58 -4.99 -2.04
C GLU A 277 -21.96 -4.93 -0.64
N ILE A 278 -21.20 -3.87 -0.34
CA ILE A 278 -20.58 -3.71 0.98
C ILE A 278 -21.65 -3.49 2.06
N GLU A 279 -22.62 -2.62 1.83
CA GLU A 279 -23.73 -2.37 2.76
C GLU A 279 -24.56 -3.64 3.03
N ALA A 280 -24.77 -4.49 2.01
CA ALA A 280 -25.42 -5.79 2.17
C ALA A 280 -24.60 -6.74 3.06
N LEU A 281 -23.28 -6.82 2.83
CA LEU A 281 -22.37 -7.63 3.66
C LEU A 281 -22.30 -7.13 5.10
N GLU A 282 -22.29 -5.81 5.32
CA GLU A 282 -22.33 -5.21 6.66
C GLU A 282 -23.65 -5.52 7.40
N ALA A 283 -24.78 -5.46 6.69
CA ALA A 283 -26.08 -5.81 7.25
C ALA A 283 -26.19 -7.30 7.62
N GLU A 284 -25.69 -8.20 6.77
CA GLU A 284 -25.61 -9.63 7.04
C GLU A 284 -24.69 -9.90 8.24
N HIS A 285 -23.51 -9.30 8.26
CA HIS A 285 -22.55 -9.44 9.35
C HIS A 285 -23.13 -8.97 10.70
N ALA A 286 -23.91 -7.90 10.72
CA ALA A 286 -24.55 -7.40 11.94
C ALA A 286 -25.56 -8.39 12.54
N THR A 287 -26.18 -9.24 11.71
CA THR A 287 -27.18 -10.24 12.15
C THR A 287 -26.57 -11.59 12.49
N ALA A 288 -25.51 -12.00 11.79
CA ALA A 288 -24.87 -13.32 11.93
C ALA A 288 -23.32 -13.23 11.87
N PRO A 289 -22.65 -12.52 12.81
CA PRO A 289 -21.21 -12.33 12.76
C PRO A 289 -20.43 -13.65 12.83
N HIS A 290 -20.99 -14.66 13.48
CA HIS A 290 -20.37 -15.98 13.63
C HIS A 290 -20.22 -16.75 12.30
N GLU A 291 -20.98 -16.40 11.26
CA GLU A 291 -20.85 -16.99 9.92
C GLU A 291 -19.62 -16.46 9.16
N ARG A 292 -19.08 -15.30 9.58
CA ARG A 292 -17.88 -14.67 9.01
C ARG A 292 -17.94 -14.48 7.48
N SER A 293 -19.14 -14.28 6.93
CA SER A 293 -19.34 -14.09 5.48
C SER A 293 -18.63 -12.82 4.97
N ALA A 294 -18.67 -11.74 5.74
CA ALA A 294 -17.98 -10.49 5.42
C ALA A 294 -16.45 -10.66 5.38
N GLN A 295 -15.88 -11.38 6.37
CA GLN A 295 -14.44 -11.67 6.41
C GLN A 295 -14.02 -12.59 5.27
N ARG A 296 -14.83 -13.60 4.94
CA ARG A 296 -14.57 -14.49 3.82
C ARG A 296 -14.56 -13.72 2.51
N ARG A 297 -15.55 -12.89 2.28
CA ARG A 297 -15.60 -12.05 1.08
C ARG A 297 -14.41 -11.08 1.02
N LEU A 298 -14.02 -10.47 2.13
CA LEU A 298 -12.83 -9.61 2.21
C LEU A 298 -11.56 -10.37 1.82
N ALA A 299 -11.36 -11.56 2.39
CA ALA A 299 -10.20 -12.40 2.11
C ALA A 299 -10.15 -12.84 0.63
N GLU A 300 -11.28 -13.23 0.05
CA GLU A 300 -11.40 -13.59 -1.36
C GLU A 300 -11.06 -12.42 -2.30
N GLU A 301 -11.66 -11.24 -2.05
CA GLU A 301 -11.47 -10.06 -2.89
C GLU A 301 -10.02 -9.56 -2.86
N VAL A 302 -9.45 -9.42 -1.65
CA VAL A 302 -8.09 -8.89 -1.56
C VAL A 302 -7.06 -9.89 -2.02
N THR A 303 -7.23 -11.19 -1.72
CA THR A 303 -6.32 -12.23 -2.22
C THR A 303 -6.41 -12.34 -3.75
N SER A 304 -7.61 -12.25 -4.32
CA SER A 304 -7.81 -12.23 -5.78
C SER A 304 -7.11 -11.03 -6.44
N PHE A 305 -7.18 -9.87 -5.82
CA PHE A 305 -6.52 -8.66 -6.32
C PHE A 305 -4.99 -8.78 -6.34
N ILE A 306 -4.39 -9.41 -5.32
CA ILE A 306 -2.94 -9.51 -5.16
C ILE A 306 -2.35 -10.71 -5.91
N HIS A 307 -2.97 -11.88 -5.77
CA HIS A 307 -2.43 -13.18 -6.23
C HIS A 307 -3.20 -13.77 -7.41
N GLY A 308 -4.34 -13.20 -7.77
CA GLY A 308 -5.22 -13.72 -8.81
C GLY A 308 -6.34 -14.60 -8.27
N THR A 309 -7.43 -14.66 -9.03
CA THR A 309 -8.69 -15.34 -8.62
C THR A 309 -8.51 -16.83 -8.37
N ASP A 310 -7.74 -17.51 -9.23
CA ASP A 310 -7.50 -18.96 -9.11
C ASP A 310 -6.73 -19.28 -7.82
N VAL A 311 -5.70 -18.49 -7.51
CA VAL A 311 -4.89 -18.64 -6.29
C VAL A 311 -5.72 -18.34 -5.04
N ALA A 312 -6.57 -17.32 -5.08
CA ALA A 312 -7.48 -16.98 -3.98
C ALA A 312 -8.50 -18.12 -3.73
N GLY A 313 -9.02 -18.71 -4.79
CA GLY A 313 -9.90 -19.88 -4.70
C GLY A 313 -9.22 -21.06 -4.01
N VAL A 314 -8.00 -21.39 -4.43
CA VAL A 314 -7.19 -22.45 -3.79
C VAL A 314 -6.90 -22.12 -2.31
N ALA A 315 -6.55 -20.86 -1.98
CA ALA A 315 -6.29 -20.47 -0.60
C ALA A 315 -7.53 -20.59 0.30
N GLY A 316 -8.70 -20.23 -0.24
CA GLY A 316 -9.99 -20.43 0.45
C GLY A 316 -10.32 -21.91 0.67
N GLU A 317 -10.08 -22.76 -0.32
CA GLU A 317 -10.27 -24.21 -0.22
C GLU A 317 -9.31 -24.83 0.81
N VAL A 318 -8.03 -24.45 0.80
CA VAL A 318 -7.03 -24.86 1.81
C VAL A 318 -7.50 -24.44 3.21
N SER A 319 -7.98 -23.21 3.38
CA SER A 319 -8.55 -22.75 4.65
C SER A 319 -9.74 -23.63 5.10
N GLY A 320 -10.63 -23.98 4.16
CA GLY A 320 -11.74 -24.88 4.44
C GLY A 320 -11.29 -26.28 4.88
N VAL A 321 -10.25 -26.84 4.24
CA VAL A 321 -9.68 -28.14 4.62
C VAL A 321 -9.08 -28.09 6.04
N VAL A 322 -8.35 -27.03 6.35
CA VAL A 322 -7.66 -26.89 7.66
C VAL A 322 -8.64 -26.71 8.82
N PHE A 323 -9.71 -25.96 8.64
CA PHE A 323 -10.58 -25.56 9.75
C PHE A 323 -11.94 -26.27 9.80
N ASP A 324 -12.42 -26.90 8.71
CA ASP A 324 -13.67 -27.68 8.73
C ASP A 324 -13.40 -29.17 8.95
N LYS A 325 -13.39 -29.57 10.21
CA LYS A 325 -13.21 -30.98 10.63
C LYS A 325 -14.24 -31.96 10.07
N ARG A 326 -15.32 -31.48 9.42
CA ARG A 326 -16.36 -32.31 8.80
C ARG A 326 -16.11 -32.55 7.31
N ARG A 327 -15.11 -31.90 6.74
CA ARG A 327 -14.80 -32.05 5.31
C ARG A 327 -14.15 -33.41 5.05
N ASP A 328 -14.66 -34.12 4.05
CA ASP A 328 -14.12 -35.42 3.63
C ASP A 328 -12.73 -35.23 2.99
N PRO A 329 -11.66 -35.81 3.57
CA PRO A 329 -10.32 -35.75 2.99
C PRO A 329 -10.22 -36.33 1.57
N ALA A 330 -11.10 -37.30 1.21
CA ALA A 330 -11.14 -37.88 -0.14
C ALA A 330 -11.55 -36.88 -1.22
N GLY A 331 -12.11 -35.73 -0.86
CA GLY A 331 -12.44 -34.62 -1.78
C GLY A 331 -11.30 -33.63 -2.05
N ILE A 332 -10.10 -33.84 -1.47
CA ILE A 332 -8.95 -32.94 -1.69
C ILE A 332 -8.34 -33.22 -3.07
N THR A 333 -8.36 -32.21 -3.93
CA THR A 333 -7.77 -32.29 -5.27
C THR A 333 -6.26 -32.07 -5.27
N ASP A 334 -5.55 -32.54 -6.30
CA ASP A 334 -4.10 -32.35 -6.43
C ASP A 334 -3.62 -30.91 -6.27
N PRO A 335 -4.29 -29.85 -6.82
CA PRO A 335 -3.90 -28.47 -6.60
C PRO A 335 -3.97 -28.05 -5.13
N ILE A 336 -5.03 -28.45 -4.42
CA ILE A 336 -5.21 -28.13 -3.00
C ILE A 336 -4.16 -28.85 -2.15
N TYR A 337 -3.92 -30.13 -2.44
CA TYR A 337 -2.88 -30.90 -1.76
C TYR A 337 -1.50 -30.27 -1.94
N LYS A 338 -1.13 -29.91 -3.18
CA LYS A 338 0.12 -29.23 -3.48
C LYS A 338 0.24 -27.90 -2.76
N ALA A 339 -0.84 -27.14 -2.68
CA ALA A 339 -0.89 -25.87 -1.97
C ALA A 339 -0.69 -26.05 -0.46
N ILE A 340 -1.32 -27.03 0.17
CA ILE A 340 -1.11 -27.39 1.60
C ILE A 340 0.38 -27.63 1.85
N MET A 341 0.99 -28.51 1.05
CA MET A 341 2.41 -28.88 1.19
C MET A 341 3.38 -27.72 0.94
N THR A 342 2.98 -26.72 0.16
CA THR A 342 3.84 -25.59 -0.20
C THR A 342 3.64 -24.38 0.72
N TRP A 343 2.40 -24.12 1.13
CA TRP A 343 2.03 -22.88 1.78
C TRP A 343 1.93 -22.95 3.30
N ILE A 344 1.78 -24.18 3.86
CA ILE A 344 1.68 -24.37 5.30
C ILE A 344 3.05 -24.81 5.84
N PRO A 345 3.71 -23.98 6.68
CA PRO A 345 4.99 -24.35 7.30
C PRO A 345 4.86 -25.59 8.16
N GLY A 346 5.78 -26.53 8.02
CA GLY A 346 5.80 -27.76 8.83
C GLY A 346 5.02 -28.94 8.23
N ALA A 347 4.34 -28.78 7.10
CA ALA A 347 3.67 -29.87 6.39
C ALA A 347 4.61 -30.85 5.65
N ALA A 348 5.86 -30.97 6.06
CA ALA A 348 6.80 -31.93 5.48
C ALA A 348 6.59 -33.34 6.07
N TYR A 349 6.14 -34.28 5.23
CA TYR A 349 5.94 -35.68 5.64
C TYR A 349 7.03 -36.56 5.04
N PRO A 350 7.80 -37.31 5.86
CA PRO A 350 8.76 -38.26 5.33
C PRO A 350 8.05 -39.57 4.94
N GLY A 351 7.76 -39.74 3.65
CA GLY A 351 7.70 -41.07 3.03
C GLY A 351 6.53 -41.98 3.38
N ALA A 352 5.27 -41.53 3.39
CA ALA A 352 4.12 -42.41 3.56
C ALA A 352 3.27 -42.49 2.28
N HIS A 353 2.90 -43.70 1.92
CA HIS A 353 2.07 -44.02 0.75
C HIS A 353 0.55 -43.79 0.96
N GLU A 354 0.11 -43.48 2.18
CA GLU A 354 -1.25 -43.04 2.52
C GLU A 354 -1.14 -41.88 3.51
N LEU A 355 -1.61 -40.71 3.07
CA LEU A 355 -1.56 -39.46 3.82
C LEU A 355 -2.78 -39.36 4.73
N ASP A 356 -2.55 -39.41 6.03
CA ASP A 356 -3.52 -38.87 6.99
C ASP A 356 -3.31 -37.33 7.11
N VAL A 357 -4.02 -36.60 6.25
CA VAL A 357 -4.00 -35.13 6.21
C VAL A 357 -4.48 -34.55 7.53
N LEU A 358 -5.33 -35.25 8.28
CA LEU A 358 -5.81 -34.84 9.59
C LEU A 358 -4.72 -34.90 10.64
N ALA A 359 -3.88 -35.94 10.62
CA ALA A 359 -2.74 -36.03 11.51
C ALA A 359 -1.68 -34.95 11.23
N LEU A 360 -1.47 -34.57 9.96
CA LEU A 360 -0.60 -33.47 9.56
C LEU A 360 -1.07 -32.11 10.11
N LEU A 361 -2.38 -31.93 10.23
CA LEU A 361 -2.98 -30.69 10.72
C LEU A 361 -3.03 -30.62 12.24
N GLU A 362 -3.09 -31.77 12.93
CA GLU A 362 -3.03 -31.85 14.40
C GLU A 362 -1.63 -31.55 14.94
N ASP A 363 -0.56 -31.90 14.19
CA ASP A 363 0.84 -31.62 14.58
C ASP A 363 1.32 -30.18 14.19
N ALA A 364 0.59 -29.46 13.35
CA ALA A 364 0.97 -28.13 12.86
C ALA A 364 0.28 -26.97 13.62
N PHE A 365 -0.62 -27.28 14.56
CA PHE A 365 -1.39 -26.35 15.39
C PHE A 365 -1.50 -26.84 16.84
#